data_d9d76806aec4c08da64879de9684014c
#
_entry.id   d9d76806aec4c08da64879de9684014c
#
_cell.length_a   1.000
_cell.length_b   1.000
_cell.length_c   1.000
_cell.angle_alpha   90.00
_cell.angle_beta   90.00
_cell.angle_gamma   90.00
#
_symmetry.space_group_name_H-M   'P 1'
#
loop_
_entity.id
_entity.type
_entity.pdbx_description
1 polymer ?
#
loop_
_entity_poly.entity_id
_entity_poly.type
_entity_poly.pdbx_seq_one_letter_code
_entity_poly.pdbx_strand_id
1 'polypeptide(L)'
;MQTRTTRALVGLWGILVILWGHPWGIAGAAQGRVALVVGNSAYVQSGDLKNPVHDANAVSRAFDELGFQVIQGRDLTKAAMTTRLQEFYQALDGAKVAVFFYAGHGLQLNNKNFLVPVDFDPRVAEYLGNQLIVLDTILQEMTRRTLVNVVFLDACRDNPFTDALSARMTKGRSVAIDQHRGIQTVGTGLAEVKGSVGTLIAYATQPGNVAMDGEGDNSPFTLGLLQHLETPGLEVRELLMKVRGSVVEKTNGVQIPWDHSSLMERLYFKKKRFRAPPPP
;
A
#
# COMPACT_ATOMS: atom_id res chain seq x y z
N MET A 1 -33.03 -17.80 -89.57
CA MET A 1 -31.70 -17.83 -88.85
C MET A 1 -31.95 -17.31 -87.45
N GLN A 2 -32.19 -18.21 -86.48
CA GLN A 2 -32.52 -17.87 -85.07
C GLN A 2 -31.33 -18.16 -84.23
N THR A 3 -30.81 -17.13 -83.58
CA THR A 3 -29.73 -17.25 -82.57
C THR A 3 -30.34 -17.31 -81.19
N ARG A 4 -30.21 -18.48 -80.55
CA ARG A 4 -30.61 -18.70 -79.13
C ARG A 4 -29.51 -18.12 -78.17
N THR A 5 -29.88 -17.18 -77.37
CA THR A 5 -29.09 -16.69 -76.27
C THR A 5 -29.35 -17.47 -74.99
N THR A 6 -28.41 -18.22 -74.51
CA THR A 6 -28.43 -18.95 -73.26
C THR A 6 -28.08 -17.98 -72.11
N ARG A 7 -29.01 -17.78 -71.16
CA ARG A 7 -28.76 -17.04 -69.92
C ARG A 7 -28.16 -17.98 -68.83
N ALA A 8 -26.98 -17.74 -68.39
CA ALA A 8 -26.38 -18.41 -67.25
C ALA A 8 -26.82 -17.72 -65.93
N LEU A 9 -27.47 -18.48 -65.06
CA LEU A 9 -27.81 -18.09 -63.69
C LEU A 9 -26.58 -18.31 -62.83
N VAL A 10 -25.98 -17.21 -62.33
CA VAL A 10 -24.93 -17.24 -61.30
C VAL A 10 -25.62 -17.19 -59.94
N GLY A 11 -25.63 -18.32 -59.25
CA GLY A 11 -26.10 -18.41 -57.88
C GLY A 11 -25.07 -17.76 -56.92
N LEU A 12 -25.47 -16.66 -56.25
CA LEU A 12 -24.72 -16.10 -55.12
C LEU A 12 -24.98 -16.96 -53.87
N TRP A 13 -24.00 -17.71 -53.45
CA TRP A 13 -23.98 -18.31 -52.12
C TRP A 13 -23.46 -17.26 -51.13
N GLY A 14 -24.37 -16.67 -50.37
CA GLY A 14 -24.01 -15.80 -49.25
C GLY A 14 -23.42 -16.63 -48.11
N ILE A 15 -22.10 -16.45 -47.82
CA ILE A 15 -21.47 -17.00 -46.64
C ILE A 15 -21.87 -16.13 -45.46
N LEU A 16 -22.78 -16.64 -44.62
CA LEU A 16 -23.15 -16.04 -43.35
C LEU A 16 -22.01 -16.29 -42.34
N VAL A 17 -21.08 -15.34 -42.21
CA VAL A 17 -20.06 -15.36 -41.14
C VAL A 17 -20.75 -14.98 -39.84
N ILE A 18 -21.14 -15.98 -39.05
CA ILE A 18 -21.58 -15.78 -37.68
C ILE A 18 -20.32 -15.43 -36.84
N LEU A 19 -20.08 -14.14 -36.63
CA LEU A 19 -19.12 -13.64 -35.65
C LEU A 19 -19.67 -14.00 -34.26
N TRP A 20 -19.21 -15.12 -33.73
CA TRP A 20 -19.32 -15.41 -32.31
C TRP A 20 -18.47 -14.40 -31.58
N GLY A 21 -19.07 -13.26 -31.24
CA GLY A 21 -18.51 -12.33 -30.29
C GLY A 21 -18.35 -13.05 -28.95
N HIS A 22 -17.15 -13.45 -28.63
CA HIS A 22 -16.80 -13.83 -27.27
C HIS A 22 -17.06 -12.57 -26.43
N PRO A 23 -17.96 -12.59 -25.45
CA PRO A 23 -17.98 -11.55 -24.46
C PRO A 23 -16.65 -11.71 -23.68
N TRP A 24 -15.69 -10.87 -23.99
CA TRP A 24 -14.60 -10.63 -23.07
C TRP A 24 -15.28 -10.12 -21.81
N GLY A 25 -15.49 -11.04 -20.87
CA GLY A 25 -15.91 -10.67 -19.54
C GLY A 25 -14.88 -9.68 -19.05
N ILE A 26 -15.25 -8.41 -19.02
CA ILE A 26 -14.61 -7.43 -18.19
C ILE A 26 -14.75 -8.03 -16.80
N ALA A 27 -13.68 -8.66 -16.31
CA ALA A 27 -13.57 -9.08 -14.93
C ALA A 27 -14.03 -7.86 -14.13
N GLY A 28 -15.15 -8.02 -13.41
CA GLY A 28 -15.82 -6.89 -12.78
C GLY A 28 -14.80 -6.13 -11.98
N ALA A 29 -14.48 -4.92 -12.39
CA ALA A 29 -13.62 -4.02 -11.67
C ALA A 29 -14.11 -4.04 -10.23
N ALA A 30 -13.26 -4.39 -9.29
CA ALA A 30 -13.57 -4.48 -7.88
C ALA A 30 -14.20 -3.14 -7.48
N GLN A 31 -15.54 -3.13 -7.31
CA GLN A 31 -16.33 -1.91 -7.32
C GLN A 31 -15.88 -1.01 -6.17
N GLY A 32 -14.99 -0.08 -6.46
CA GLY A 32 -14.65 1.01 -5.58
C GLY A 32 -13.72 0.68 -4.42
N ARG A 33 -12.89 -0.35 -4.50
CA ARG A 33 -11.89 -0.71 -3.47
C ARG A 33 -10.52 -0.89 -4.12
N VAL A 34 -9.54 -0.07 -3.74
CA VAL A 34 -8.20 -0.08 -4.33
C VAL A 34 -7.15 -0.19 -3.22
N ALA A 35 -6.13 -1.00 -3.44
CA ALA A 35 -5.00 -1.14 -2.52
C ALA A 35 -3.67 -0.93 -3.25
N LEU A 36 -2.80 -0.09 -2.70
CA LEU A 36 -1.38 -0.05 -3.02
C LEU A 36 -0.62 -0.77 -1.92
N VAL A 37 0.14 -1.79 -2.28
CA VAL A 37 0.92 -2.61 -1.36
C VAL A 37 2.39 -2.59 -1.77
N VAL A 38 3.26 -2.03 -0.92
CA VAL A 38 4.68 -1.86 -1.19
C VAL A 38 5.52 -2.54 -0.12
N GLY A 39 6.53 -3.31 -0.55
CA GLY A 39 7.55 -3.92 0.30
C GLY A 39 8.94 -3.64 -0.25
N ASN A 40 9.78 -2.99 0.55
CA ASN A 40 11.16 -2.67 0.21
C ASN A 40 12.12 -3.41 1.15
N SER A 41 12.89 -4.35 0.60
CA SER A 41 13.87 -5.18 1.30
C SER A 41 15.31 -4.86 0.89
N ALA A 42 15.60 -4.74 -0.41
CA ALA A 42 16.95 -4.71 -0.98
C ALA A 42 17.53 -3.28 -1.01
N TYR A 43 17.86 -2.75 0.15
CA TYR A 43 18.41 -1.40 0.29
C TYR A 43 19.90 -1.34 -0.03
N VAL A 44 20.30 -0.46 -0.94
CA VAL A 44 21.70 -0.32 -1.41
C VAL A 44 22.63 0.15 -0.29
N GLN A 45 22.16 0.95 0.69
CA GLN A 45 23.01 1.64 1.66
C GLN A 45 22.84 1.22 3.13
N SER A 46 21.82 0.42 3.46
CA SER A 46 21.56 0.01 4.85
C SER A 46 21.59 -1.50 5.08
N GLY A 47 21.82 -2.28 4.02
CA GLY A 47 21.66 -3.73 4.06
C GLY A 47 20.20 -4.16 3.87
N ASP A 48 20.01 -5.45 3.61
CA ASP A 48 18.73 -6.02 3.29
C ASP A 48 17.86 -6.23 4.55
N LEU A 49 16.55 -5.95 4.41
CA LEU A 49 15.54 -6.39 5.35
C LEU A 49 14.97 -7.74 4.89
N LYS A 50 14.71 -8.66 5.83
CA LYS A 50 14.26 -10.01 5.51
C LYS A 50 12.83 -10.06 4.96
N ASN A 51 11.89 -9.39 5.62
CA ASN A 51 10.48 -9.68 5.48
C ASN A 51 9.64 -8.71 4.62
N PRO A 52 10.01 -7.43 4.34
CA PRO A 52 9.09 -6.49 3.69
C PRO A 52 8.52 -6.95 2.36
N VAL A 53 9.32 -7.60 1.50
CA VAL A 53 8.84 -8.13 0.22
C VAL A 53 7.91 -9.33 0.43
N HIS A 54 8.18 -10.19 1.43
CA HIS A 54 7.30 -11.31 1.82
C HIS A 54 5.96 -10.78 2.36
N ASP A 55 6.00 -9.77 3.21
CA ASP A 55 4.83 -9.09 3.77
C ASP A 55 3.95 -8.51 2.66
N ALA A 56 4.56 -7.75 1.76
CA ALA A 56 3.84 -7.18 0.62
C ALA A 56 3.20 -8.25 -0.27
N ASN A 57 3.88 -9.38 -0.49
CA ASN A 57 3.33 -10.49 -1.26
C ASN A 57 2.10 -11.11 -0.58
N ALA A 58 2.18 -11.35 0.71
CA ALA A 58 1.10 -11.97 1.48
C ALA A 58 -0.10 -11.04 1.60
N VAL A 59 0.13 -9.77 1.91
CA VAL A 59 -0.91 -8.73 2.03
C VAL A 59 -1.58 -8.46 0.68
N SER A 60 -0.81 -8.45 -0.42
CA SER A 60 -1.37 -8.29 -1.78
C SER A 60 -2.36 -9.40 -2.11
N ARG A 61 -2.01 -10.67 -1.83
CA ARG A 61 -2.92 -11.81 -2.04
C ARG A 61 -4.18 -11.68 -1.20
N ALA A 62 -4.05 -11.34 0.08
CA ALA A 62 -5.20 -11.19 0.95
C ALA A 62 -6.16 -10.06 0.49
N PHE A 63 -5.64 -8.92 0.03
CA PHE A 63 -6.49 -7.86 -0.52
C PHE A 63 -7.13 -8.24 -1.86
N ASP A 64 -6.42 -8.98 -2.73
CA ASP A 64 -6.99 -9.51 -3.97
C ASP A 64 -8.17 -10.47 -3.68
N GLU A 65 -8.00 -11.42 -2.75
CA GLU A 65 -9.06 -12.33 -2.28
C GLU A 65 -10.25 -11.60 -1.64
N LEU A 66 -10.00 -10.44 -1.05
CA LEU A 66 -11.04 -9.54 -0.52
C LEU A 66 -11.70 -8.68 -1.60
N GLY A 67 -11.30 -8.81 -2.87
CA GLY A 67 -11.88 -8.11 -4.01
C GLY A 67 -11.42 -6.66 -4.14
N PHE A 68 -10.21 -6.32 -3.73
CA PHE A 68 -9.58 -5.06 -4.07
C PHE A 68 -8.90 -5.12 -5.44
N GLN A 69 -8.87 -4.01 -6.14
CA GLN A 69 -7.90 -3.78 -7.20
C GLN A 69 -6.55 -3.54 -6.52
N VAL A 70 -5.60 -4.47 -6.65
CA VAL A 70 -4.30 -4.39 -5.98
C VAL A 70 -3.23 -3.90 -6.96
N ILE A 71 -2.52 -2.84 -6.55
CA ILE A 71 -1.30 -2.35 -7.18
C ILE A 71 -0.15 -2.76 -6.26
N GLN A 72 0.78 -3.57 -6.75
CA GLN A 72 1.89 -4.07 -5.95
C GLN A 72 3.22 -3.46 -6.38
N GLY A 73 4.09 -3.18 -5.40
CA GLY A 73 5.47 -2.78 -5.60
C GLY A 73 6.44 -3.54 -4.70
N ARG A 74 7.61 -3.90 -5.23
CA ARG A 74 8.68 -4.60 -4.52
C ARG A 74 10.00 -3.95 -4.85
N ASP A 75 10.82 -3.71 -3.83
CA ASP A 75 12.16 -3.14 -3.97
C ASP A 75 12.20 -1.92 -4.90
N LEU A 76 11.30 -0.97 -4.60
CA LEU A 76 11.09 0.17 -5.48
C LEU A 76 12.15 1.25 -5.26
N THR A 77 12.81 1.63 -6.36
CA THR A 77 13.55 2.89 -6.45
C THR A 77 12.62 4.08 -6.29
N LYS A 78 13.17 5.27 -6.05
CA LYS A 78 12.38 6.51 -5.98
C LYS A 78 11.51 6.71 -7.23
N ALA A 79 12.05 6.50 -8.40
CA ALA A 79 11.33 6.65 -9.67
C ALA A 79 10.20 5.61 -9.78
N ALA A 80 10.49 4.35 -9.50
CA ALA A 80 9.50 3.26 -9.55
C ALA A 80 8.39 3.46 -8.52
N MET A 81 8.72 3.90 -7.29
CA MET A 81 7.74 4.19 -6.25
C MET A 81 6.82 5.35 -6.64
N THR A 82 7.37 6.39 -7.26
CA THR A 82 6.59 7.51 -7.81
C THR A 82 5.60 7.03 -8.87
N THR A 83 6.03 6.14 -9.78
CA THR A 83 5.16 5.56 -10.81
C THR A 83 4.02 4.76 -10.19
N ARG A 84 4.30 3.88 -9.19
CA ARG A 84 3.24 3.10 -8.50
C ARG A 84 2.26 3.98 -7.76
N LEU A 85 2.73 5.07 -7.15
CA LEU A 85 1.85 6.06 -6.52
C LEU A 85 0.95 6.77 -7.54
N GLN A 86 1.47 7.12 -8.71
CA GLN A 86 0.65 7.71 -9.79
C GLN A 86 -0.43 6.74 -10.29
N GLU A 87 -0.08 5.46 -10.53
CA GLU A 87 -1.04 4.41 -10.89
C GLU A 87 -2.12 4.26 -9.81
N PHE A 88 -1.72 4.26 -8.54
CA PHE A 88 -2.64 4.20 -7.41
C PHE A 88 -3.59 5.40 -7.39
N TYR A 89 -3.08 6.61 -7.52
CA TYR A 89 -3.92 7.82 -7.52
C TYR A 89 -4.93 7.82 -8.68
N GLN A 90 -4.54 7.34 -9.85
CA GLN A 90 -5.47 7.19 -10.99
C GLN A 90 -6.55 6.14 -10.69
N ALA A 91 -6.19 5.03 -10.06
CA ALA A 91 -7.14 3.97 -9.70
C ALA A 91 -8.11 4.39 -8.59
N LEU A 92 -7.78 5.41 -7.78
CA LEU A 92 -8.67 5.95 -6.74
C LEU A 92 -9.84 6.75 -7.31
N ASP A 93 -9.81 7.17 -8.57
CA ASP A 93 -10.91 7.93 -9.17
C ASP A 93 -12.18 7.05 -9.24
N GLY A 94 -13.21 7.43 -8.48
CA GLY A 94 -14.44 6.67 -8.31
C GLY A 94 -14.38 5.54 -7.27
N ALA A 95 -13.24 5.32 -6.60
CA ALA A 95 -13.13 4.39 -5.49
C ALA A 95 -13.81 4.94 -4.22
N LYS A 96 -14.31 4.02 -3.38
CA LYS A 96 -14.91 4.34 -2.07
C LYS A 96 -13.92 4.10 -0.93
N VAL A 97 -13.07 3.10 -1.09
CA VAL A 97 -12.10 2.66 -0.08
C VAL A 97 -10.72 2.59 -0.70
N ALA A 98 -9.79 3.32 -0.14
CA ALA A 98 -8.37 3.25 -0.45
C ALA A 98 -7.61 2.55 0.68
N VAL A 99 -6.72 1.63 0.33
CA VAL A 99 -5.77 1.03 1.27
C VAL A 99 -4.35 1.31 0.80
N PHE A 100 -3.50 1.72 1.71
CA PHE A 100 -2.06 1.80 1.49
C PHE A 100 -1.34 0.96 2.53
N PHE A 101 -0.57 -0.04 2.08
CA PHE A 101 0.31 -0.84 2.92
C PHE A 101 1.76 -0.58 2.52
N TYR A 102 2.61 -0.33 3.50
CA TYR A 102 4.04 -0.17 3.31
C TYR A 102 4.81 -0.97 4.35
N ALA A 103 5.73 -1.81 3.89
CA ALA A 103 6.74 -2.47 4.70
C ALA A 103 8.15 -2.06 4.22
N GLY A 104 9.03 -1.64 5.14
CA GLY A 104 10.38 -1.17 4.84
C GLY A 104 10.87 -0.08 5.78
N HIS A 105 11.95 0.62 5.39
CA HIS A 105 12.47 1.72 6.20
C HIS A 105 11.62 2.98 6.10
N GLY A 106 11.44 3.64 7.24
CA GLY A 106 10.83 4.96 7.37
C GLY A 106 11.76 5.94 8.07
N LEU A 107 11.68 7.21 7.71
CA LEU A 107 12.45 8.30 8.31
C LEU A 107 11.51 9.37 8.85
N GLN A 108 11.89 9.95 9.98
CA GLN A 108 11.30 11.18 10.49
C GLN A 108 12.33 12.32 10.41
N LEU A 109 12.02 13.35 9.63
CA LEU A 109 12.83 14.57 9.51
C LEU A 109 11.92 15.77 9.77
N ASN A 110 12.30 16.64 10.75
CA ASN A 110 11.52 17.81 11.15
C ASN A 110 10.03 17.49 11.40
N ASN A 111 9.73 16.41 12.12
CA ASN A 111 8.38 15.91 12.41
C ASN A 111 7.55 15.50 11.17
N LYS A 112 8.17 15.30 10.02
CA LYS A 112 7.53 14.73 8.83
C LYS A 112 8.00 13.32 8.59
N ASN A 113 7.09 12.47 8.16
CA ASN A 113 7.35 11.08 7.84
C ASN A 113 7.69 10.90 6.36
N PHE A 114 8.72 10.13 6.12
CA PHE A 114 9.20 9.78 4.80
C PHE A 114 9.34 8.27 4.68
N LEU A 115 8.92 7.72 3.55
CA LEU A 115 9.18 6.35 3.18
C LEU A 115 10.44 6.29 2.34
N VAL A 116 11.27 5.28 2.57
CA VAL A 116 12.60 5.18 1.99
C VAL A 116 12.58 4.24 0.78
N PRO A 117 12.87 4.73 -0.44
CA PRO A 117 13.13 3.89 -1.60
C PRO A 117 14.45 3.12 -1.46
N VAL A 118 14.58 1.97 -2.16
CA VAL A 118 15.77 1.10 -2.01
C VAL A 118 17.06 1.74 -2.50
N ASP A 119 16.99 2.72 -3.40
CA ASP A 119 18.12 3.47 -3.97
C ASP A 119 18.50 4.73 -3.17
N PHE A 120 17.91 4.94 -1.99
CA PHE A 120 18.23 6.09 -1.15
C PHE A 120 19.69 6.06 -0.68
N ASP A 121 20.41 7.15 -0.95
CA ASP A 121 21.79 7.36 -0.45
C ASP A 121 21.89 8.67 0.34
N PRO A 122 22.01 8.61 1.68
CA PRO A 122 22.12 9.79 2.54
C PRO A 122 23.41 10.58 2.33
N ARG A 123 24.43 10.01 1.64
CA ARG A 123 25.76 10.61 1.48
C ARG A 123 25.84 11.58 0.31
N VAL A 124 25.04 11.35 -0.75
CA VAL A 124 25.14 12.10 -2.02
C VAL A 124 24.03 13.13 -2.21
N ALA A 125 22.96 13.08 -1.43
CA ALA A 125 21.83 13.98 -1.61
C ALA A 125 22.15 15.41 -1.15
N GLU A 126 22.04 16.38 -2.04
CA GLU A 126 21.97 17.80 -1.68
C GLU A 126 20.64 18.09 -0.99
N TYR A 127 19.55 17.50 -1.51
CA TYR A 127 18.18 17.59 -0.96
C TYR A 127 17.62 16.19 -0.72
N LEU A 128 17.49 15.79 0.53
CA LEU A 128 16.97 14.45 0.89
C LEU A 128 15.53 14.24 0.45
N GLY A 129 14.71 15.30 0.46
CA GLY A 129 13.32 15.22 -0.01
C GLY A 129 13.18 14.75 -1.46
N ASN A 130 14.20 14.99 -2.31
CA ASN A 130 14.18 14.53 -3.69
C ASN A 130 14.37 13.01 -3.83
N GLN A 131 14.94 12.37 -2.82
CA GLN A 131 15.16 10.91 -2.82
C GLN A 131 14.13 10.14 -2.00
N LEU A 132 13.34 10.82 -1.18
CA LEU A 132 12.38 10.22 -0.26
C LEU A 132 10.93 10.40 -0.75
N ILE A 133 10.03 9.60 -0.25
CA ILE A 133 8.57 9.74 -0.47
C ILE A 133 7.94 10.34 0.78
N VAL A 134 7.25 11.45 0.63
CA VAL A 134 6.55 12.13 1.73
C VAL A 134 5.24 11.41 2.02
N LEU A 135 5.07 10.87 3.23
CA LEU A 135 3.85 10.14 3.62
C LEU A 135 2.62 11.05 3.61
N ASP A 136 2.76 12.29 4.08
CA ASP A 136 1.65 13.26 4.10
C ASP A 136 1.07 13.51 2.70
N THR A 137 1.91 13.50 1.65
CA THR A 137 1.43 13.66 0.27
C THR A 137 0.55 12.48 -0.15
N ILE A 138 0.92 11.24 0.23
CA ILE A 138 0.10 10.06 -0.05
C ILE A 138 -1.26 10.19 0.63
N LEU A 139 -1.27 10.56 1.91
CA LEU A 139 -2.50 10.72 2.69
C LEU A 139 -3.41 11.82 2.12
N GLN A 140 -2.83 12.95 1.71
CA GLN A 140 -3.59 14.04 1.08
C GLN A 140 -4.24 13.59 -0.23
N GLU A 141 -3.50 12.87 -1.09
CA GLU A 141 -4.06 12.36 -2.35
C GLU A 141 -5.15 11.30 -2.13
N MET A 142 -4.99 10.41 -1.13
CA MET A 142 -6.03 9.46 -0.75
C MET A 142 -7.29 10.17 -0.26
N THR A 143 -7.18 11.08 0.70
CA THR A 143 -8.33 11.79 1.30
C THR A 143 -9.04 12.72 0.33
N ARG A 144 -8.33 13.22 -0.67
CA ARG A 144 -8.93 14.04 -1.72
C ARG A 144 -9.82 13.22 -2.68
N ARG A 145 -9.56 11.92 -2.83
CA ARG A 145 -10.17 11.05 -3.84
C ARG A 145 -11.16 10.06 -3.26
N THR A 146 -11.00 9.64 -2.00
CA THR A 146 -11.80 8.58 -1.39
C THR A 146 -12.33 8.97 -0.02
N LEU A 147 -13.50 8.40 0.32
CA LEU A 147 -14.17 8.67 1.61
C LEU A 147 -13.56 7.89 2.78
N VAL A 148 -13.06 6.68 2.50
CA VAL A 148 -12.50 5.78 3.50
C VAL A 148 -11.08 5.42 3.12
N ASN A 149 -10.14 5.77 4.01
CA ASN A 149 -8.72 5.58 3.80
C ASN A 149 -8.13 4.76 4.93
N VAL A 150 -7.44 3.68 4.60
CA VAL A 150 -6.74 2.83 5.57
C VAL A 150 -5.28 2.74 5.21
N VAL A 151 -4.42 3.01 6.16
CA VAL A 151 -2.96 2.97 5.98
C VAL A 151 -2.38 2.02 7.01
N PHE A 152 -1.59 1.06 6.55
CA PHE A 152 -0.81 0.14 7.35
C PHE A 152 0.67 0.42 7.15
N LEU A 153 1.38 0.76 8.22
CA LEU A 153 2.80 1.09 8.19
C LEU A 153 3.58 0.07 9.00
N ASP A 154 4.10 -0.92 8.30
CA ASP A 154 5.04 -1.90 8.83
C ASP A 154 6.47 -1.44 8.53
N ALA A 155 6.81 -0.30 9.13
CA ALA A 155 8.09 0.34 8.93
C ALA A 155 8.88 0.34 10.23
N CYS A 156 10.12 -0.17 10.16
CA CYS A 156 11.06 -0.11 11.25
C CYS A 156 11.30 1.34 11.67
N ARG A 157 11.37 1.55 12.98
CA ARG A 157 11.69 2.86 13.55
C ARG A 157 13.17 3.00 13.91
N ASP A 158 13.94 1.94 13.77
CA ASP A 158 15.40 2.04 13.75
C ASP A 158 15.80 2.61 12.39
N ASN A 159 16.17 3.89 12.41
CA ASN A 159 16.60 4.58 11.22
C ASN A 159 18.10 4.25 10.99
N PRO A 160 18.46 3.32 10.08
CA PRO A 160 19.84 2.95 9.84
C PRO A 160 20.66 4.10 9.25
N PHE A 161 19.99 5.18 8.85
CA PHE A 161 20.61 6.36 8.26
C PHE A 161 20.84 7.48 9.28
N THR A 162 20.44 7.29 10.57
CA THR A 162 20.55 8.33 11.62
C THR A 162 21.98 8.80 11.79
N ASP A 163 22.93 7.87 11.88
CA ASP A 163 24.35 8.21 12.08
C ASP A 163 24.94 8.94 10.88
N ALA A 164 24.63 8.48 9.66
CA ALA A 164 25.10 9.11 8.44
C ALA A 164 24.52 10.52 8.27
N LEU A 165 23.25 10.72 8.60
CA LEU A 165 22.58 12.02 8.55
C LEU A 165 23.12 12.97 9.64
N SER A 166 23.27 12.49 10.88
CA SER A 166 23.80 13.25 12.01
C SER A 166 25.25 13.67 11.77
N ALA A 167 26.09 12.77 11.24
CA ALA A 167 27.47 13.07 10.89
C ALA A 167 27.61 14.15 9.80
N ARG A 168 26.65 14.26 8.90
CA ARG A 168 26.60 15.34 7.89
C ARG A 168 26.21 16.67 8.53
N MET A 169 25.24 16.68 9.44
CA MET A 169 24.80 17.88 10.17
C MET A 169 25.95 18.47 11.01
N THR A 170 26.71 17.61 11.70
CA THR A 170 27.87 18.07 12.55
C THR A 170 29.05 18.58 11.75
N LYS A 171 29.24 18.15 10.50
CA LYS A 171 30.32 18.62 9.61
C LYS A 171 30.02 19.96 8.91
N GLY A 172 28.98 20.66 9.32
CA GLY A 172 28.61 21.97 8.77
C GLY A 172 28.12 21.93 7.31
N ARG A 173 27.90 20.74 6.78
CA ARG A 173 27.20 20.60 5.47
C ARG A 173 25.72 20.74 5.73
N SER A 174 25.10 21.77 5.17
CA SER A 174 23.65 21.93 5.24
C SER A 174 22.97 20.74 4.57
N VAL A 175 22.44 19.84 5.39
CA VAL A 175 21.56 18.79 4.88
C VAL A 175 20.16 19.41 4.79
N ALA A 176 19.68 19.60 3.59
CA ALA A 176 18.38 20.22 3.36
C ALA A 176 17.35 19.16 2.96
N ILE A 177 16.12 19.34 3.43
CA ILE A 177 14.97 18.54 2.93
C ILE A 177 14.59 19.04 1.55
N ASP A 178 14.54 20.36 1.37
CA ASP A 178 14.28 21.05 0.12
C ASP A 178 15.09 22.38 0.06
N GLN A 179 14.95 23.15 -1.01
CA GLN A 179 15.68 24.42 -1.22
C GLN A 179 15.48 25.45 -0.10
N HIS A 180 14.45 25.31 0.73
CA HIS A 180 14.07 26.30 1.73
C HIS A 180 14.14 25.79 3.18
N ARG A 181 14.37 24.47 3.37
CA ARG A 181 14.31 23.84 4.71
C ARG A 181 15.51 22.95 5.01
N GLY A 182 16.34 23.37 5.92
CA GLY A 182 17.37 22.52 6.52
C GLY A 182 16.78 21.47 7.46
N ILE A 183 17.51 20.36 7.66
CA ILE A 183 17.18 19.37 8.68
C ILE A 183 17.62 19.95 10.04
N GLN A 184 16.67 20.08 10.95
CA GLN A 184 16.91 20.49 12.34
C GLN A 184 16.86 19.30 13.28
N THR A 185 15.99 18.31 12.98
CA THR A 185 15.81 17.13 13.81
C THR A 185 15.69 15.87 12.96
N VAL A 186 16.36 14.82 13.38
CA VAL A 186 16.19 13.45 12.88
C VAL A 186 15.54 12.64 13.99
N GLY A 187 14.33 12.15 13.76
CA GLY A 187 13.62 11.33 14.74
C GLY A 187 14.06 9.86 14.67
N THR A 188 13.90 9.17 15.80
CA THR A 188 14.20 7.73 15.94
C THR A 188 13.14 6.82 15.33
N GLY A 189 12.07 7.37 14.75
CA GLY A 189 10.97 6.60 14.15
C GLY A 189 9.98 7.48 13.44
N LEU A 190 8.87 6.91 12.95
CA LEU A 190 7.81 7.69 12.34
C LEU A 190 7.08 8.53 13.40
N ALA A 191 6.83 9.81 13.09
CA ALA A 191 5.98 10.67 13.90
C ALA A 191 4.52 10.23 13.83
N GLU A 192 3.74 10.58 14.84
CA GLU A 192 2.30 10.50 14.76
C GLU A 192 1.78 11.40 13.63
N VAL A 193 0.99 10.82 12.73
CA VAL A 193 0.35 11.56 11.64
C VAL A 193 -1.02 12.01 12.10
N LYS A 194 -1.33 13.29 11.93
CA LYS A 194 -2.69 13.80 12.13
C LYS A 194 -3.56 13.33 10.97
N GLY A 195 -4.42 12.35 11.23
CA GLY A 195 -5.36 11.83 10.24
C GLY A 195 -6.38 12.88 9.80
N SER A 196 -6.66 12.95 8.50
CA SER A 196 -7.83 13.65 7.96
C SER A 196 -9.10 12.84 8.24
N VAL A 197 -10.27 13.47 8.17
CA VAL A 197 -11.58 12.80 8.32
C VAL A 197 -11.67 11.59 7.37
N GLY A 198 -12.19 10.48 7.86
CA GLY A 198 -12.33 9.23 7.07
C GLY A 198 -11.05 8.43 6.94
N THR A 199 -10.04 8.68 7.77
CA THR A 199 -8.73 8.00 7.70
C THR A 199 -8.47 7.16 8.95
N LEU A 200 -7.91 5.97 8.74
CA LEU A 200 -7.34 5.12 9.78
C LEU A 200 -5.88 4.82 9.42
N ILE A 201 -4.98 5.05 10.37
CA ILE A 201 -3.55 4.77 10.22
C ILE A 201 -3.16 3.80 11.32
N ALA A 202 -2.67 2.63 10.93
CA ALA A 202 -2.16 1.61 11.84
C ALA A 202 -0.65 1.46 11.65
N TYR A 203 0.06 1.51 12.76
CA TYR A 203 1.51 1.37 12.82
C TYR A 203 1.86 0.03 13.45
N ALA A 204 2.89 -0.63 12.94
CA ALA A 204 3.38 -1.89 13.50
C ALA A 204 3.80 -1.77 14.97
N THR A 205 4.23 -0.58 15.41
CA THR A 205 4.62 -0.31 16.80
C THR A 205 4.26 1.10 17.24
N GLN A 206 4.23 1.32 18.55
CA GLN A 206 3.96 2.64 19.15
C GLN A 206 5.07 3.65 18.84
N PRO A 207 4.79 4.98 18.94
CA PRO A 207 5.78 6.02 18.75
C PRO A 207 7.03 5.80 19.59
N GLY A 208 8.23 5.95 18.97
CA GLY A 208 9.53 5.81 19.66
C GLY A 208 10.07 4.38 19.80
N ASN A 209 9.31 3.34 19.39
CA ASN A 209 9.75 1.95 19.46
C ASN A 209 10.08 1.36 18.09
N VAL A 210 10.88 0.28 18.09
CA VAL A 210 11.28 -0.46 16.89
C VAL A 210 10.19 -1.48 16.51
N ALA A 211 9.83 -1.54 15.23
CA ALA A 211 9.08 -2.66 14.69
C ALA A 211 10.07 -3.80 14.38
N MET A 212 9.74 -5.01 14.83
CA MET A 212 10.57 -6.20 14.60
C MET A 212 10.30 -6.75 13.20
N ASP A 213 11.36 -7.09 12.47
CA ASP A 213 11.24 -7.78 11.18
C ASP A 213 10.75 -9.22 11.36
N GLY A 214 11.02 -9.83 12.53
CA GLY A 214 10.62 -11.18 12.88
C GLY A 214 11.57 -12.26 12.34
N GLU A 215 11.46 -13.47 12.90
CA GLU A 215 12.31 -14.62 12.52
C GLU A 215 11.70 -15.45 11.36
N GLY A 216 10.37 -15.35 11.15
CA GLY A 216 9.62 -16.08 10.13
C GLY A 216 9.67 -15.44 8.75
N ASP A 217 8.71 -15.81 7.89
CA ASP A 217 8.57 -15.28 6.53
C ASP A 217 7.81 -13.94 6.49
N ASN A 218 7.17 -13.54 7.59
CA ASN A 218 6.49 -12.27 7.73
C ASN A 218 6.80 -11.64 9.08
N SER A 219 6.69 -10.32 9.15
CA SER A 219 6.78 -9.57 10.39
C SER A 219 5.68 -9.96 11.39
N PRO A 220 5.87 -9.75 12.69
CA PRO A 220 4.80 -9.97 13.68
C PRO A 220 3.52 -9.19 13.39
N PHE A 221 3.64 -7.96 12.87
CA PHE A 221 2.49 -7.11 12.53
C PHE A 221 1.74 -7.65 11.32
N THR A 222 2.43 -7.97 10.24
CA THR A 222 1.84 -8.55 9.04
C THR A 222 1.20 -9.91 9.34
N LEU A 223 1.83 -10.77 10.14
CA LEU A 223 1.22 -12.04 10.56
C LEU A 223 -0.10 -11.81 11.31
N GLY A 224 -0.11 -10.88 12.28
CA GLY A 224 -1.32 -10.52 12.99
C GLY A 224 -2.41 -9.96 12.07
N LEU A 225 -2.02 -9.13 11.09
CA LEU A 225 -2.95 -8.58 10.11
C LEU A 225 -3.58 -9.69 9.25
N LEU A 226 -2.79 -10.57 8.67
CA LEU A 226 -3.23 -11.69 7.83
C LEU A 226 -4.15 -12.66 8.58
N GLN A 227 -3.89 -12.91 9.86
CA GLN A 227 -4.71 -13.78 10.71
C GLN A 227 -6.15 -13.29 10.84
N HIS A 228 -6.37 -11.97 10.79
CA HIS A 228 -7.68 -11.37 11.09
C HIS A 228 -8.33 -10.66 9.90
N LEU A 229 -7.56 -10.33 8.84
CA LEU A 229 -8.02 -9.49 7.73
C LEU A 229 -9.25 -10.07 7.01
N GLU A 230 -9.30 -11.39 6.87
CA GLU A 230 -10.38 -12.09 6.17
C GLU A 230 -11.51 -12.58 7.08
N THR A 231 -11.56 -12.20 8.35
CA THR A 231 -12.62 -12.60 9.28
C THR A 231 -13.97 -11.97 8.88
N PRO A 232 -15.00 -12.76 8.55
CA PRO A 232 -16.27 -12.21 8.09
C PRO A 232 -16.99 -11.42 9.20
N GLY A 233 -17.36 -10.18 8.90
CA GLY A 233 -18.09 -9.30 9.81
C GLY A 233 -17.26 -8.70 10.93
N LEU A 234 -15.93 -8.79 10.86
CA LEU A 234 -15.03 -8.12 11.78
C LEU A 234 -14.80 -6.67 11.33
N GLU A 235 -15.16 -5.71 12.18
CA GLU A 235 -14.97 -4.28 11.93
C GLU A 235 -13.49 -3.92 12.09
N VAL A 236 -12.98 -2.98 11.27
CA VAL A 236 -11.53 -2.71 11.15
C VAL A 236 -10.86 -2.31 12.48
N ARG A 237 -11.53 -1.58 13.35
CA ARG A 237 -10.98 -1.22 14.68
C ARG A 237 -10.92 -2.42 15.62
N GLU A 238 -11.92 -3.31 15.55
CA GLU A 238 -11.93 -4.58 16.28
C GLU A 238 -10.85 -5.52 15.71
N LEU A 239 -10.65 -5.50 14.38
CA LEU A 239 -9.55 -6.21 13.73
C LEU A 239 -8.20 -5.74 14.29
N LEU A 240 -7.96 -4.43 14.38
CA LEU A 240 -6.70 -3.88 14.91
C LEU A 240 -6.48 -4.19 16.39
N MET A 241 -7.54 -4.28 17.21
CA MET A 241 -7.42 -4.77 18.58
C MET A 241 -6.92 -6.22 18.62
N LYS A 242 -7.42 -7.08 17.72
CA LYS A 242 -6.97 -8.48 17.62
C LYS A 242 -5.53 -8.57 17.11
N VAL A 243 -5.18 -7.79 16.08
CA VAL A 243 -3.80 -7.67 15.56
C VAL A 243 -2.84 -7.27 16.69
N ARG A 244 -3.20 -6.25 17.48
CA ARG A 244 -2.40 -5.81 18.63
C ARG A 244 -2.20 -6.95 19.63
N GLY A 245 -3.26 -7.67 20.00
CA GLY A 245 -3.17 -8.83 20.89
C GLY A 245 -2.22 -9.90 20.37
N SER A 246 -2.34 -10.28 19.10
CA SER A 246 -1.47 -11.28 18.45
C SER A 246 0.00 -10.84 18.40
N VAL A 247 0.26 -9.55 18.12
CA VAL A 247 1.64 -9.01 18.08
C VAL A 247 2.25 -8.97 19.47
N VAL A 248 1.51 -8.47 20.48
CA VAL A 248 1.98 -8.40 21.86
C VAL A 248 2.33 -9.79 22.38
N GLU A 249 1.47 -10.78 22.14
CA GLU A 249 1.72 -12.18 22.51
C GLU A 249 2.97 -12.73 21.82
N LYS A 250 3.07 -12.57 20.49
CA LYS A 250 4.17 -13.11 19.69
C LYS A 250 5.53 -12.48 20.01
N THR A 251 5.54 -11.21 20.44
CA THR A 251 6.76 -10.46 20.75
C THR A 251 7.04 -10.35 22.26
N ASN A 252 6.31 -11.08 23.10
CA ASN A 252 6.41 -11.02 24.56
C ASN A 252 6.31 -9.57 25.09
N GLY A 253 5.44 -8.76 24.49
CA GLY A 253 5.19 -7.38 24.89
C GLY A 253 6.20 -6.34 24.38
N VAL A 254 7.20 -6.75 23.61
CA VAL A 254 8.24 -5.82 23.09
C VAL A 254 7.66 -4.90 22.01
N GLN A 255 6.76 -5.41 21.16
CA GLN A 255 6.13 -4.65 20.09
C GLN A 255 4.63 -4.48 20.37
N ILE A 256 4.17 -3.22 20.39
CA ILE A 256 2.77 -2.89 20.64
C ILE A 256 2.26 -2.06 19.45
N PRO A 257 1.46 -2.62 18.54
CA PRO A 257 0.84 -1.88 17.46
C PRO A 257 0.00 -0.71 17.95
N TRP A 258 0.07 0.38 17.24
CA TRP A 258 -0.66 1.60 17.53
C TRP A 258 -1.53 2.01 16.34
N ASP A 259 -2.70 2.58 16.60
CA ASP A 259 -3.55 3.10 15.54
C ASP A 259 -4.17 4.46 15.91
N HIS A 260 -4.41 5.25 14.87
CA HIS A 260 -5.17 6.49 14.94
C HIS A 260 -6.30 6.44 13.92
N SER A 261 -7.52 6.71 14.37
CA SER A 261 -8.70 6.60 13.50
C SER A 261 -9.62 7.81 13.61
N SER A 262 -9.97 8.37 12.45
CA SER A 262 -11.00 9.37 12.25
C SER A 262 -12.11 8.86 11.32
N LEU A 263 -12.28 7.52 11.21
CA LEU A 263 -13.35 6.92 10.43
C LEU A 263 -14.72 7.32 10.97
N MET A 264 -15.59 7.78 10.07
CA MET A 264 -16.96 8.17 10.39
C MET A 264 -17.96 7.01 10.28
N GLU A 265 -17.57 5.93 9.59
CA GLU A 265 -18.40 4.75 9.35
C GLU A 265 -17.63 3.47 9.71
N ARG A 266 -18.40 2.38 9.90
CA ARG A 266 -17.82 1.06 10.13
C ARG A 266 -17.27 0.50 8.81
N LEU A 267 -16.03 0.06 8.84
CA LEU A 267 -15.39 -0.61 7.71
C LEU A 267 -15.25 -2.11 7.98
N TYR A 268 -15.67 -2.91 7.01
CA TYR A 268 -15.51 -4.37 6.99
C TYR A 268 -14.77 -4.76 5.72
N PHE A 269 -13.61 -5.39 5.85
CA PHE A 269 -12.90 -5.93 4.68
C PHE A 269 -13.68 -7.11 4.08
N LYS A 270 -14.23 -7.99 4.91
CA LYS A 270 -15.09 -9.11 4.52
C LYS A 270 -16.45 -9.00 5.21
N LYS A 271 -17.50 -8.78 4.44
CA LYS A 271 -18.87 -8.70 5.00
C LYS A 271 -19.34 -10.07 5.46
N LYS A 272 -20.11 -10.11 6.55
CA LYS A 272 -20.79 -11.33 6.97
C LYS A 272 -21.86 -11.70 5.93
N ARG A 273 -21.79 -12.93 5.39
CA ARG A 273 -22.88 -13.42 4.53
C ARG A 273 -24.06 -13.78 5.43
N PHE A 274 -25.16 -13.07 5.29
CA PHE A 274 -26.43 -13.51 5.87
C PHE A 274 -26.94 -14.67 5.00
N ARG A 275 -27.02 -15.87 5.57
CA ARG A 275 -27.84 -16.93 4.99
C ARG A 275 -29.30 -16.51 5.19
N ALA A 276 -30.06 -16.33 4.12
CA ALA A 276 -31.50 -16.20 4.24
C ALA A 276 -32.06 -17.48 4.95
N PRO A 277 -33.01 -17.34 5.89
CA PRO A 277 -33.65 -18.51 6.43
C PRO A 277 -34.26 -19.34 5.29
N PRO A 278 -34.29 -20.68 5.40
CA PRO A 278 -34.95 -21.49 4.41
C PRO A 278 -36.42 -21.03 4.25
N PRO A 279 -37.00 -21.07 3.05
CA PRO A 279 -38.38 -20.72 2.84
C PRO A 279 -39.28 -21.65 3.71
N PRO A 280 -40.43 -21.16 4.18
CA PRO A 280 -41.34 -21.91 5.06
C PRO A 280 -41.90 -23.16 4.39
#